data_01768cdb737db437a1f5d26f10e14197
#
_entry.id   01768cdb737db437a1f5d26f10e14197
#
_cell.length_a   1.000
_cell.length_b   1.000
_cell.length_c   1.000
_cell.angle_alpha   90.00
_cell.angle_beta   90.00
_cell.angle_gamma   90.00
#
_symmetry.space_group_name_H-M   'P 1'
#
loop_
_entity.id
_entity.type
_entity.pdbx_description
1 polymer ?
#
loop_
_entity_poly.entity_id
_entity_poly.type
_entity_poly.pdbx_seq_one_letter_code
_entity_poly.pdbx_strand_id
1 'polypeptide(L)'
;MLNVAFGGDLVQDIPSQIKDKSVAHRISAGNRRVHSVAIEPGSMLAKIIGKTTLEVNSSHHQSVKTLAPGARLDAQSSDGVVEAIDFYPTRRILGVQWHPEGFVGTDQDMNKIFDYFVGEAALFRKAKAIHEHILSVDSHTDAPLRFVRNQGALGMRGTNRVNIPKMQEGMLDAQFFAAWVGSDTTINSNGKKQDVALPLTDHTFSKAWRRTLQLIDVTMEQIRENEQLCGLARSASDVAQLKAQGKKAIFLAVENGLGIGYDLSKLDTLAQKGVKYITLTHCWDNQICHSSSNSVDSRKGLTPFGKKVVKEMNRLGILIDLSHCSEGTFYDVLKESKKPVVCTHSGARALCDHDRNLTDDQLKALARHGGVVQTVAYGGFLKTDGKATLDDFIRHLDYMVKVAGIDHVGIGTDFDGGGGVPGLNADNDLILITMRLLEMGYTEADLQKIWGGNFFRAMSH
;
A
#
# COMPACT_ATOMS: atom_id res chain seq x y z
N MET A 1 -20.25 -17.30 16.05
CA MET A 1 -19.46 -16.31 16.87
C MET A 1 -18.71 -15.33 15.98
N LEU A 2 -17.81 -15.77 15.08
CA LEU A 2 -17.01 -14.90 14.21
C LEU A 2 -17.86 -13.90 13.42
N ASN A 3 -18.90 -14.37 12.73
CA ASN A 3 -19.82 -13.54 11.95
C ASN A 3 -20.45 -12.40 12.79
N VAL A 4 -20.89 -12.70 14.01
CA VAL A 4 -21.48 -11.70 14.91
C VAL A 4 -20.47 -10.69 15.39
N ALA A 5 -19.25 -11.12 15.70
CA ALA A 5 -18.16 -10.23 16.10
C ALA A 5 -17.82 -9.17 15.03
N PHE A 6 -18.08 -9.47 13.76
CA PHE A 6 -17.89 -8.56 12.62
C PHE A 6 -19.19 -7.89 12.14
N GLY A 7 -20.31 -8.02 12.89
CA GLY A 7 -21.56 -7.31 12.64
C GLY A 7 -22.58 -8.04 11.76
N GLY A 8 -22.44 -9.34 11.60
CA GLY A 8 -23.44 -10.17 10.95
C GLY A 8 -24.45 -10.80 11.93
N ASP A 9 -25.45 -11.51 11.42
CA ASP A 9 -26.52 -12.13 12.19
C ASP A 9 -26.44 -13.67 12.19
N LEU A 10 -27.18 -14.28 13.13
CA LEU A 10 -27.34 -15.74 13.23
C LEU A 10 -28.78 -16.22 12.96
N VAL A 11 -28.89 -17.37 12.36
CA VAL A 11 -30.00 -18.27 12.55
C VAL A 11 -29.91 -18.83 13.97
N GLN A 12 -30.84 -18.46 14.84
CA GLN A 12 -30.77 -18.78 16.27
C GLN A 12 -31.07 -20.26 16.54
N ASP A 13 -31.86 -20.88 15.69
CA ASP A 13 -32.21 -22.31 15.80
C ASP A 13 -32.58 -22.85 14.42
N ILE A 14 -31.69 -23.66 13.83
CA ILE A 14 -31.90 -24.27 12.50
C ILE A 14 -33.20 -25.07 12.44
N PRO A 15 -33.53 -25.98 13.42
CA PRO A 15 -34.74 -26.74 13.41
C PRO A 15 -36.03 -25.91 13.31
N SER A 16 -36.09 -24.73 13.88
CA SER A 16 -37.29 -23.88 13.88
C SER A 16 -37.31 -22.85 12.74
N GLN A 17 -36.16 -22.42 12.24
CA GLN A 17 -36.04 -21.27 11.32
C GLN A 17 -35.73 -21.67 9.88
N ILE A 18 -35.08 -22.79 9.63
CA ILE A 18 -34.80 -23.31 8.29
C ILE A 18 -35.94 -24.25 7.88
N LYS A 19 -36.51 -23.99 6.71
CA LYS A 19 -37.66 -24.78 6.20
C LYS A 19 -37.24 -26.16 5.71
N ASP A 20 -36.16 -26.24 4.98
CA ASP A 20 -35.59 -27.50 4.49
C ASP A 20 -34.94 -28.25 5.66
N LYS A 21 -35.37 -29.49 5.86
CA LYS A 21 -34.88 -30.40 6.92
C LYS A 21 -34.11 -31.58 6.34
N SER A 22 -33.64 -31.46 5.09
CA SER A 22 -32.95 -32.55 4.40
C SER A 22 -31.59 -32.86 5.01
N VAL A 23 -30.99 -31.89 5.74
CA VAL A 23 -29.68 -32.03 6.39
C VAL A 23 -29.83 -32.00 7.92
N ALA A 24 -29.15 -32.94 8.58
CA ALA A 24 -29.09 -32.98 10.03
C ALA A 24 -27.81 -32.31 10.53
N HIS A 25 -27.96 -31.17 11.21
CA HIS A 25 -26.81 -30.38 11.70
C HIS A 25 -26.44 -30.67 13.16
N ARG A 26 -27.32 -31.21 13.96
CA ARG A 26 -27.09 -31.52 15.38
C ARG A 26 -26.93 -33.03 15.60
N ILE A 27 -25.78 -33.55 15.17
CA ILE A 27 -25.43 -34.95 15.37
C ILE A 27 -24.12 -34.99 16.15
N SER A 28 -24.12 -35.61 17.32
CA SER A 28 -22.90 -35.86 18.09
C SER A 28 -22.11 -37.01 17.43
N ALA A 29 -21.44 -36.70 16.33
CA ALA A 29 -20.85 -37.71 15.46
C ALA A 29 -19.34 -37.93 15.70
N GLY A 30 -18.71 -37.14 16.55
CA GLY A 30 -17.25 -37.21 16.75
C GLY A 30 -16.53 -37.03 15.41
N ASN A 31 -15.70 -38.01 15.02
CA ASN A 31 -14.94 -38.03 13.77
C ASN A 31 -15.72 -38.56 12.56
N ARG A 32 -17.06 -38.76 12.66
CA ARG A 32 -17.86 -39.27 11.55
C ARG A 32 -18.34 -38.13 10.68
N ARG A 33 -18.11 -38.23 9.37
CA ARG A 33 -18.70 -37.34 8.36
C ARG A 33 -20.21 -37.54 8.30
N VAL A 34 -20.98 -36.48 8.16
CA VAL A 34 -22.46 -36.49 8.31
C VAL A 34 -23.15 -35.96 7.07
N HIS A 35 -22.65 -34.88 6.48
CA HIS A 35 -23.21 -34.29 5.26
C HIS A 35 -22.15 -33.61 4.42
N SER A 36 -22.51 -33.37 3.16
CA SER A 36 -21.70 -32.67 2.18
C SER A 36 -21.90 -31.16 2.25
N VAL A 37 -20.85 -30.39 2.00
CA VAL A 37 -20.91 -28.94 1.76
C VAL A 37 -20.37 -28.61 0.38
N ALA A 38 -21.06 -27.70 -0.32
CA ALA A 38 -20.58 -27.11 -1.57
C ALA A 38 -19.61 -25.95 -1.23
N ILE A 39 -18.43 -25.95 -1.80
CA ILE A 39 -17.39 -24.92 -1.59
C ILE A 39 -17.47 -23.92 -2.73
N GLU A 40 -17.55 -22.63 -2.40
CA GLU A 40 -17.60 -21.55 -3.38
C GLU A 40 -16.28 -21.42 -4.16
N PRO A 41 -16.33 -21.40 -5.50
CA PRO A 41 -15.14 -21.23 -6.32
C PRO A 41 -14.40 -19.91 -6.01
N GLY A 42 -13.07 -19.98 -5.87
CA GLY A 42 -12.23 -18.83 -5.55
C GLY A 42 -12.27 -18.36 -4.10
N SER A 43 -13.03 -19.04 -3.23
CA SER A 43 -13.00 -18.81 -1.78
C SER A 43 -11.66 -19.21 -1.15
N MET A 44 -11.44 -18.80 0.09
CA MET A 44 -10.24 -19.21 0.85
C MET A 44 -10.22 -20.72 1.06
N LEU A 45 -11.38 -21.30 1.42
CA LEU A 45 -11.52 -22.74 1.61
C LEU A 45 -11.25 -23.52 0.32
N ALA A 46 -11.74 -23.04 -0.85
CA ALA A 46 -11.46 -23.65 -2.14
C ALA A 46 -9.96 -23.71 -2.45
N LYS A 47 -9.23 -22.64 -2.13
CA LYS A 47 -7.77 -22.59 -2.31
C LYS A 47 -7.04 -23.57 -1.40
N ILE A 48 -7.48 -23.70 -0.14
CA ILE A 48 -6.88 -24.59 0.85
C ILE A 48 -7.15 -26.06 0.50
N ILE A 49 -8.41 -26.43 0.25
CA ILE A 49 -8.84 -27.81 0.05
C ILE A 49 -8.53 -28.31 -1.36
N GLY A 50 -8.68 -27.43 -2.37
CA GLY A 50 -8.52 -27.79 -3.79
C GLY A 50 -9.68 -28.61 -4.35
N LYS A 51 -10.89 -28.51 -3.75
CA LYS A 51 -12.12 -29.23 -4.17
C LYS A 51 -13.30 -28.28 -4.16
N THR A 52 -14.37 -28.68 -4.84
CA THR A 52 -15.65 -27.96 -4.88
C THR A 52 -16.69 -28.51 -3.89
N THR A 53 -16.40 -29.62 -3.25
CA THR A 53 -17.26 -30.28 -2.24
C THR A 53 -16.40 -30.90 -1.14
N LEU A 54 -16.95 -30.98 0.07
CA LEU A 54 -16.29 -31.60 1.21
C LEU A 54 -17.33 -32.27 2.09
N GLU A 55 -17.05 -33.49 2.58
CA GLU A 55 -17.84 -34.16 3.59
C GLU A 55 -17.36 -33.74 4.99
N VAL A 56 -18.28 -33.26 5.83
CA VAL A 56 -17.97 -32.69 7.16
C VAL A 56 -18.73 -33.42 8.28
N ASN A 57 -18.22 -33.28 9.53
CA ASN A 57 -19.01 -33.59 10.72
C ASN A 57 -19.91 -32.41 11.09
N SER A 58 -20.87 -32.58 11.96
CA SER A 58 -21.81 -31.52 12.32
C SER A 58 -22.33 -31.70 13.73
N SER A 59 -22.28 -30.65 14.55
CA SER A 59 -22.79 -30.66 15.93
C SER A 59 -23.24 -29.26 16.34
N HIS A 60 -24.09 -28.63 15.54
CA HIS A 60 -24.58 -27.27 15.79
C HIS A 60 -26.11 -27.17 15.54
N HIS A 61 -26.75 -26.15 16.12
CA HIS A 61 -28.14 -25.82 15.88
C HIS A 61 -28.33 -24.36 15.47
N GLN A 62 -27.25 -23.61 15.39
CA GLN A 62 -27.21 -22.23 14.89
C GLN A 62 -26.32 -22.15 13.65
N SER A 63 -26.55 -21.16 12.81
CA SER A 63 -25.68 -20.86 11.67
C SER A 63 -25.65 -19.38 11.34
N VAL A 64 -24.84 -18.98 10.36
CA VAL A 64 -24.83 -17.63 9.82
C VAL A 64 -26.16 -17.37 9.10
N LYS A 65 -26.81 -16.21 9.38
CA LYS A 65 -28.02 -15.75 8.70
C LYS A 65 -27.67 -14.68 7.67
N THR A 66 -27.14 -13.57 8.14
CA THR A 66 -26.66 -12.47 7.31
C THR A 66 -25.16 -12.38 7.46
N LEU A 67 -24.43 -12.41 6.36
CA LEU A 67 -22.97 -12.26 6.38
C LEU A 67 -22.56 -10.91 6.96
N ALA A 68 -21.54 -10.92 7.77
CA ALA A 68 -20.90 -9.71 8.27
C ALA A 68 -20.37 -8.83 7.12
N PRO A 69 -20.29 -7.49 7.28
CA PRO A 69 -19.63 -6.64 6.30
C PRO A 69 -18.20 -7.10 5.98
N GLY A 70 -17.93 -7.34 4.69
CA GLY A 70 -16.65 -7.85 4.21
C GLY A 70 -16.45 -9.36 4.32
N ALA A 71 -17.37 -10.10 4.94
CA ALA A 71 -17.37 -11.56 4.89
C ALA A 71 -17.89 -12.08 3.54
N ARG A 72 -17.36 -13.23 3.11
CA ARG A 72 -17.81 -13.97 1.94
C ARG A 72 -18.28 -15.36 2.36
N LEU A 73 -19.22 -15.90 1.59
CA LEU A 73 -19.60 -17.29 1.68
C LEU A 73 -18.45 -18.17 1.16
N ASP A 74 -18.03 -19.16 1.93
CA ASP A 74 -17.01 -20.14 1.54
C ASP A 74 -17.61 -21.51 1.28
N ALA A 75 -18.56 -21.94 2.12
CA ALA A 75 -19.23 -23.20 1.92
C ALA A 75 -20.66 -23.18 2.47
N GLN A 76 -21.53 -24.00 1.84
CA GLN A 76 -22.93 -24.13 2.17
C GLN A 76 -23.39 -25.60 2.02
N SER A 77 -24.29 -26.06 2.90
CA SER A 77 -24.98 -27.35 2.77
C SER A 77 -26.18 -27.26 1.82
N SER A 78 -26.72 -28.42 1.40
CA SER A 78 -27.78 -28.48 0.40
C SER A 78 -29.11 -27.82 0.84
N ASP A 79 -29.32 -27.68 2.14
CA ASP A 79 -30.50 -27.00 2.72
C ASP A 79 -30.32 -25.49 2.90
N GLY A 80 -29.20 -24.94 2.38
CA GLY A 80 -28.93 -23.53 2.40
C GLY A 80 -28.28 -23.01 3.69
N VAL A 81 -27.87 -23.88 4.61
CA VAL A 81 -27.16 -23.49 5.82
C VAL A 81 -25.69 -23.12 5.48
N VAL A 82 -25.27 -21.93 5.91
CA VAL A 82 -23.87 -21.46 5.73
C VAL A 82 -22.95 -22.25 6.66
N GLU A 83 -21.98 -22.94 6.07
CA GLU A 83 -21.07 -23.83 6.75
C GLU A 83 -19.64 -23.28 6.87
N ALA A 84 -19.25 -22.34 5.98
CA ALA A 84 -17.98 -21.62 6.11
C ALA A 84 -18.08 -20.20 5.56
N ILE A 85 -17.31 -19.29 6.18
CA ILE A 85 -17.15 -17.90 5.76
C ILE A 85 -15.69 -17.50 5.82
N ASP A 86 -15.26 -16.60 4.93
CA ASP A 86 -13.94 -15.98 4.97
C ASP A 86 -14.00 -14.44 4.91
N PHE A 87 -12.86 -13.79 5.16
CA PHE A 87 -12.64 -12.36 4.99
C PHE A 87 -11.51 -12.07 4.01
N TYR A 88 -11.14 -13.05 3.18
CA TYR A 88 -10.07 -12.90 2.19
C TYR A 88 -10.52 -11.99 1.02
N PRO A 89 -9.68 -11.11 0.45
CA PRO A 89 -8.26 -10.91 0.77
C PRO A 89 -7.99 -9.88 1.88
N THR A 90 -9.05 -9.25 2.44
CA THR A 90 -8.87 -8.17 3.43
C THR A 90 -8.27 -8.65 4.73
N ARG A 91 -8.59 -9.88 5.13
CA ARG A 91 -8.07 -10.55 6.33
C ARG A 91 -7.94 -12.04 6.07
N ARG A 92 -6.93 -12.67 6.66
CA ARG A 92 -6.75 -14.12 6.61
C ARG A 92 -7.50 -14.80 7.76
N ILE A 93 -8.81 -14.72 7.67
CA ILE A 93 -9.71 -15.30 8.67
C ILE A 93 -10.65 -16.23 7.93
N LEU A 94 -10.66 -17.49 8.35
CA LEU A 94 -11.61 -18.53 7.92
C LEU A 94 -12.40 -18.99 9.14
N GLY A 95 -13.72 -18.98 9.02
CA GLY A 95 -14.61 -19.59 10.01
C GLY A 95 -15.33 -20.78 9.39
N VAL A 96 -15.23 -21.94 10.03
CA VAL A 96 -15.97 -23.14 9.65
C VAL A 96 -16.96 -23.52 10.74
N GLN A 97 -18.09 -24.10 10.36
CA GLN A 97 -19.17 -24.47 11.26
C GLN A 97 -18.97 -25.88 11.82
N TRP A 98 -18.33 -26.76 11.04
CA TRP A 98 -17.95 -28.11 11.47
C TRP A 98 -16.70 -28.10 12.36
N HIS A 99 -16.30 -29.29 12.83
CA HIS A 99 -15.19 -29.52 13.76
C HIS A 99 -14.04 -30.25 13.05
N PRO A 100 -13.16 -29.54 12.30
CA PRO A 100 -12.04 -30.16 11.60
C PRO A 100 -11.03 -30.79 12.55
N GLU A 101 -10.93 -30.29 13.80
CA GLU A 101 -10.01 -30.83 14.82
C GLU A 101 -10.29 -32.30 15.16
N GLY A 102 -11.54 -32.76 14.99
CA GLY A 102 -11.91 -34.16 15.18
C GLY A 102 -11.27 -35.12 14.16
N PHE A 103 -10.70 -34.59 13.08
CA PHE A 103 -10.10 -35.38 11.98
C PHE A 103 -8.58 -35.23 11.87
N VAL A 104 -7.96 -34.49 12.78
CA VAL A 104 -6.50 -34.25 12.72
C VAL A 104 -5.75 -35.58 12.74
N GLY A 105 -4.83 -35.73 11.78
CA GLY A 105 -4.02 -36.93 11.61
C GLY A 105 -4.72 -38.11 10.91
N THR A 106 -6.02 -38.03 10.65
CA THR A 106 -6.81 -39.12 10.01
C THR A 106 -7.41 -38.72 8.66
N ASP A 107 -7.62 -37.43 8.42
CA ASP A 107 -8.24 -36.92 7.20
C ASP A 107 -7.35 -35.85 6.53
N GLN A 108 -6.92 -36.12 5.30
CA GLN A 108 -6.01 -35.24 4.57
C GLN A 108 -6.63 -33.86 4.24
N ASP A 109 -7.93 -33.79 3.92
CA ASP A 109 -8.55 -32.52 3.58
C ASP A 109 -8.73 -31.63 4.81
N MET A 110 -9.09 -32.22 5.95
CA MET A 110 -9.18 -31.48 7.22
C MET A 110 -7.80 -31.01 7.71
N ASN A 111 -6.75 -31.83 7.53
CA ASN A 111 -5.37 -31.43 7.86
C ASN A 111 -4.92 -30.23 7.05
N LYS A 112 -5.28 -30.09 5.77
CA LYS A 112 -4.92 -28.94 4.94
C LYS A 112 -5.33 -27.61 5.56
N ILE A 113 -6.45 -27.54 6.30
CA ILE A 113 -6.89 -26.32 6.99
C ILE A 113 -5.85 -25.90 8.02
N PHE A 114 -5.40 -26.85 8.85
CA PHE A 114 -4.40 -26.59 9.89
C PHE A 114 -3.02 -26.33 9.27
N ASP A 115 -2.61 -27.13 8.28
CA ASP A 115 -1.33 -26.97 7.57
C ASP A 115 -1.22 -25.59 6.93
N TYR A 116 -2.31 -25.07 6.36
CA TYR A 116 -2.37 -23.72 5.80
C TYR A 116 -2.06 -22.67 6.88
N PHE A 117 -2.75 -22.68 8.01
CA PHE A 117 -2.54 -21.68 9.07
C PHE A 117 -1.18 -21.84 9.76
N VAL A 118 -0.69 -23.05 9.93
CA VAL A 118 0.68 -23.29 10.43
C VAL A 118 1.71 -22.76 9.46
N GLY A 119 1.52 -22.96 8.14
CA GLY A 119 2.35 -22.42 7.08
C GLY A 119 2.36 -20.89 7.10
N GLU A 120 1.18 -20.26 7.20
CA GLU A 120 1.03 -18.81 7.33
C GLU A 120 1.76 -18.25 8.57
N ALA A 121 1.61 -18.91 9.72
CA ALA A 121 2.31 -18.53 10.94
C ALA A 121 3.82 -18.67 10.81
N ALA A 122 4.31 -19.69 10.11
CA ALA A 122 5.73 -19.88 9.83
C ALA A 122 6.27 -18.78 8.90
N LEU A 123 5.53 -18.43 7.83
CA LEU A 123 5.86 -17.32 6.94
C LEU A 123 5.88 -15.99 7.68
N PHE A 124 4.87 -15.71 8.52
CA PHE A 124 4.83 -14.49 9.33
C PHE A 124 6.05 -14.40 10.26
N ARG A 125 6.39 -15.50 10.95
CA ARG A 125 7.59 -15.56 11.83
C ARG A 125 8.86 -15.29 11.02
N LYS A 126 9.00 -15.89 9.84
CA LYS A 126 10.15 -15.67 8.95
C LYS A 126 10.21 -14.22 8.45
N ALA A 127 9.08 -13.66 8.00
CA ALA A 127 8.99 -12.26 7.59
C ALA A 127 9.40 -11.32 8.72
N LYS A 128 8.89 -11.56 9.93
CA LYS A 128 9.24 -10.77 11.13
C LYS A 128 10.74 -10.82 11.41
N ALA A 129 11.35 -12.01 11.41
CA ALA A 129 12.79 -12.16 11.63
C ALA A 129 13.62 -11.39 10.59
N ILE A 130 13.22 -11.40 9.31
CA ILE A 130 13.88 -10.62 8.25
C ILE A 130 13.78 -9.12 8.55
N HIS A 131 12.61 -8.61 8.92
CA HIS A 131 12.42 -7.19 9.24
C HIS A 131 13.22 -6.73 10.47
N GLU A 132 13.61 -7.62 11.38
CA GLU A 132 14.52 -7.30 12.48
C GLU A 132 15.92 -6.92 11.97
N HIS A 133 16.37 -7.48 10.83
CA HIS A 133 17.72 -7.31 10.30
C HIS A 133 17.84 -6.29 9.15
N ILE A 134 16.79 -6.11 8.34
CA ILE A 134 16.79 -5.15 7.23
C ILE A 134 16.38 -3.76 7.70
N LEU A 135 16.61 -2.72 6.87
CA LEU A 135 15.98 -1.41 7.01
C LEU A 135 14.82 -1.30 6.03
N SER A 136 13.62 -1.08 6.53
CA SER A 136 12.42 -0.95 5.71
C SER A 136 11.96 0.49 5.59
N VAL A 137 11.55 0.90 4.38
CA VAL A 137 11.00 2.22 4.09
C VAL A 137 9.82 2.13 3.14
N ASP A 138 8.79 2.90 3.43
CA ASP A 138 7.75 3.29 2.48
C ASP A 138 8.01 4.72 2.03
N SER A 139 8.15 4.91 0.73
CA SER A 139 8.63 6.16 0.15
C SER A 139 7.57 7.25 0.01
N HIS A 140 6.28 6.98 0.26
CA HIS A 140 5.26 8.01 0.07
C HIS A 140 4.01 7.81 0.92
N THR A 141 3.65 8.85 1.67
CA THR A 141 2.33 9.00 2.31
C THR A 141 1.92 10.47 2.40
N ASP A 142 0.61 10.72 2.32
CA ASP A 142 0.00 12.02 2.55
C ASP A 142 -0.55 12.21 3.98
N ALA A 143 -0.06 11.46 4.93
CA ALA A 143 -0.44 11.60 6.34
C ALA A 143 -0.39 13.05 6.89
N PRO A 144 0.51 13.96 6.44
CA PRO A 144 0.46 15.36 6.85
C PRO A 144 -0.87 16.06 6.59
N LEU A 145 -1.62 15.64 5.57
CA LEU A 145 -2.98 16.15 5.31
C LEU A 145 -3.97 15.80 6.42
N ARG A 146 -3.79 14.63 7.05
CA ARG A 146 -4.62 14.20 8.18
C ARG A 146 -4.32 15.04 9.43
N PHE A 147 -3.03 15.32 9.67
CA PHE A 147 -2.62 16.12 10.82
C PHE A 147 -3.19 17.54 10.77
N VAL A 148 -3.05 18.23 9.64
CA VAL A 148 -3.61 19.60 9.47
C VAL A 148 -5.13 19.63 9.61
N ARG A 149 -5.83 18.54 9.29
CA ARG A 149 -7.29 18.45 9.40
C ARG A 149 -7.77 17.93 10.75
N ASN A 150 -6.87 17.64 11.70
CA ASN A 150 -7.16 16.96 12.97
C ASN A 150 -7.90 15.62 12.78
N GLN A 151 -7.58 14.88 11.72
CA GLN A 151 -8.17 13.59 11.35
C GLN A 151 -7.27 12.40 11.69
N GLY A 152 -6.27 12.59 12.52
CA GLY A 152 -5.31 11.59 12.96
C GLY A 152 -4.12 12.24 13.64
N ALA A 153 -3.38 11.45 14.40
CA ALA A 153 -2.12 11.82 15.04
C ALA A 153 -1.07 10.74 14.77
N LEU A 154 0.20 11.12 14.78
CA LEU A 154 1.30 10.20 14.49
C LEU A 154 1.47 9.14 15.59
N GLY A 155 1.41 9.55 16.85
CA GLY A 155 1.67 8.68 18.00
C GLY A 155 0.49 7.80 18.45
N MET A 156 -0.69 8.00 17.90
CA MET A 156 -1.91 7.32 18.35
C MET A 156 -2.54 6.48 17.24
N ARG A 157 -3.04 5.29 17.61
CA ARG A 157 -3.82 4.47 16.69
C ARG A 157 -5.13 5.19 16.36
N GLY A 158 -5.33 5.52 15.09
CA GLY A 158 -6.48 6.22 14.58
C GLY A 158 -6.99 5.63 13.26
N THR A 159 -7.88 6.38 12.58
CA THR A 159 -8.44 6.03 11.28
C THR A 159 -7.47 6.30 10.12
N ASN A 160 -6.46 7.17 10.30
CA ASN A 160 -5.38 7.38 9.35
C ASN A 160 -4.63 6.06 9.08
N ARG A 161 -4.18 5.87 7.85
CA ARG A 161 -3.50 4.64 7.42
C ARG A 161 -2.09 4.55 8.00
N VAL A 162 -1.44 5.69 8.20
CA VAL A 162 -0.07 5.82 8.70
C VAL A 162 -0.07 6.40 10.11
N ASN A 163 0.44 5.65 11.08
CA ASN A 163 0.74 6.09 12.43
C ASN A 163 1.72 5.10 13.10
N ILE A 164 2.44 5.55 14.13
CA ILE A 164 3.49 4.75 14.76
C ILE A 164 3.00 3.37 15.24
N PRO A 165 1.84 3.21 15.93
CA PRO A 165 1.35 1.89 16.29
C PRO A 165 1.20 0.93 15.11
N LYS A 166 0.70 1.41 13.96
CA LYS A 166 0.57 0.60 12.74
C LYS A 166 1.93 0.32 12.09
N MET A 167 2.86 1.30 12.06
CA MET A 167 4.24 1.08 11.61
C MET A 167 4.93 0.00 12.46
N GLN A 168 4.67 -0.04 13.77
CA GLN A 168 5.21 -1.08 14.66
C GLN A 168 4.66 -2.46 14.31
N GLU A 169 3.34 -2.58 14.15
CA GLU A 169 2.66 -3.83 13.80
C GLU A 169 3.09 -4.36 12.42
N GLY A 170 3.24 -3.48 11.43
CA GLY A 170 3.68 -3.82 10.07
C GLY A 170 5.18 -3.95 9.91
N MET A 171 5.96 -3.76 10.99
CA MET A 171 7.43 -3.87 11.00
C MET A 171 8.12 -2.85 10.07
N LEU A 172 7.50 -1.69 9.83
CA LEU A 172 8.08 -0.61 9.03
C LEU A 172 9.01 0.24 9.90
N ASP A 173 10.25 0.50 9.43
CA ASP A 173 11.23 1.30 10.14
C ASP A 173 11.16 2.79 9.79
N ALA A 174 10.89 3.10 8.52
CA ALA A 174 10.91 4.46 8.01
C ALA A 174 9.73 4.77 7.09
N GLN A 175 9.26 6.04 7.12
CA GLN A 175 8.17 6.53 6.30
C GLN A 175 8.49 7.93 5.76
N PHE A 176 8.20 8.15 4.47
CA PHE A 176 8.26 9.49 3.87
C PHE A 176 6.91 10.19 3.96
N PHE A 177 6.90 11.38 4.56
CA PHE A 177 5.74 12.22 4.75
C PHE A 177 5.78 13.37 3.75
N ALA A 178 4.88 13.29 2.75
CA ALA A 178 4.82 14.25 1.66
C ALA A 178 3.98 15.48 2.03
N ALA A 179 4.56 16.65 1.88
CA ALA A 179 3.84 17.92 1.92
C ALA A 179 3.18 18.12 0.56
N TRP A 180 1.98 17.57 0.41
CA TRP A 180 1.22 17.65 -0.84
C TRP A 180 0.58 19.01 -1.06
N VAL A 181 0.77 19.56 -2.26
CA VAL A 181 0.17 20.81 -2.72
C VAL A 181 -0.72 20.51 -3.93
N GLY A 182 -2.01 20.44 -3.68
CA GLY A 182 -3.00 20.08 -4.69
C GLY A 182 -3.42 21.22 -5.61
N SER A 183 -4.33 20.87 -6.51
CA SER A 183 -5.15 21.77 -7.33
C SER A 183 -6.27 22.42 -6.51
N ASP A 184 -6.91 23.46 -7.04
CA ASP A 184 -8.21 23.89 -6.52
C ASP A 184 -9.32 22.96 -6.99
N THR A 185 -10.42 22.95 -6.25
CA THR A 185 -11.58 22.12 -6.57
C THR A 185 -12.74 23.03 -6.98
N THR A 186 -13.34 22.80 -8.15
CA THR A 186 -14.59 23.42 -8.57
C THR A 186 -15.73 22.41 -8.55
N ILE A 187 -16.96 22.92 -8.57
CA ILE A 187 -18.15 22.09 -8.78
C ILE A 187 -18.52 22.16 -10.25
N ASN A 188 -18.49 21.01 -10.93
CA ASN A 188 -18.88 20.93 -12.34
C ASN A 188 -20.40 21.06 -12.53
N SER A 189 -20.87 21.15 -13.79
CA SER A 189 -22.28 21.27 -14.16
C SER A 189 -23.19 20.18 -13.60
N ASN A 190 -22.63 19.02 -13.21
CA ASN A 190 -23.34 17.88 -12.62
C ASN A 190 -23.28 17.88 -11.09
N GLY A 191 -22.84 18.96 -10.45
CA GLY A 191 -22.75 19.07 -9.00
C GLY A 191 -21.60 18.27 -8.35
N LYS A 192 -20.69 17.68 -9.16
CA LYS A 192 -19.54 16.93 -8.65
C LYS A 192 -18.32 17.82 -8.52
N LYS A 193 -17.56 17.60 -7.44
CA LYS A 193 -16.24 18.23 -7.26
C LYS A 193 -15.30 17.75 -8.36
N GLN A 194 -14.63 18.69 -9.01
CA GLN A 194 -13.64 18.44 -10.05
C GLN A 194 -12.39 19.27 -9.73
N ASP A 195 -11.24 18.63 -9.78
CA ASP A 195 -9.96 19.33 -9.64
C ASP A 195 -9.70 20.14 -10.93
N VAL A 196 -9.17 21.35 -10.74
CA VAL A 196 -8.83 22.26 -11.83
C VAL A 196 -7.40 22.74 -11.72
N ALA A 197 -6.80 23.01 -12.87
CA ALA A 197 -5.47 23.62 -12.92
C ALA A 197 -5.48 24.99 -12.24
N LEU A 198 -4.45 25.22 -11.42
CA LEU A 198 -4.21 26.54 -10.83
C LEU A 198 -3.53 27.46 -11.86
N PRO A 199 -3.93 28.73 -11.97
CA PRO A 199 -3.18 29.68 -12.79
C PRO A 199 -1.78 29.89 -12.20
N LEU A 200 -0.75 29.90 -13.06
CA LEU A 200 0.65 30.06 -12.64
C LEU A 200 0.96 31.54 -12.37
N THR A 201 0.51 32.04 -11.22
CA THR A 201 0.68 33.43 -10.76
C THR A 201 1.45 33.48 -9.44
N ASP A 202 2.03 34.65 -9.11
CA ASP A 202 2.71 34.88 -7.84
C ASP A 202 1.81 34.60 -6.62
N HIS A 203 0.52 34.90 -6.73
CA HIS A 203 -0.45 34.59 -5.69
C HIS A 203 -0.56 33.07 -5.46
N THR A 204 -0.68 32.32 -6.56
CA THR A 204 -0.75 30.83 -6.51
C THR A 204 0.51 30.24 -5.92
N PHE A 205 1.68 30.67 -6.40
CA PHE A 205 2.97 30.22 -5.88
C PHE A 205 3.13 30.53 -4.38
N SER A 206 2.72 31.72 -3.94
CA SER A 206 2.79 32.12 -2.54
C SER A 206 1.83 31.31 -1.67
N LYS A 207 0.61 31.01 -2.15
CA LYS A 207 -0.36 30.15 -1.46
C LYS A 207 0.18 28.71 -1.34
N ALA A 208 0.71 28.16 -2.44
CA ALA A 208 1.32 26.84 -2.50
C ALA A 208 2.53 26.73 -1.57
N TRP A 209 3.41 27.73 -1.54
CA TRP A 209 4.56 27.78 -0.65
C TRP A 209 4.16 27.77 0.83
N ARG A 210 3.22 28.64 1.23
CA ARG A 210 2.70 28.63 2.60
C ARG A 210 2.10 27.28 2.99
N ARG A 211 1.40 26.63 2.05
CA ARG A 211 0.85 25.29 2.29
C ARG A 211 1.94 24.24 2.46
N THR A 212 2.98 24.26 1.63
CA THR A 212 4.14 23.38 1.77
C THR A 212 4.77 23.51 3.16
N LEU A 213 5.05 24.75 3.58
CA LEU A 213 5.64 24.99 4.91
C LEU A 213 4.72 24.54 6.05
N GLN A 214 3.42 24.82 5.95
CA GLN A 214 2.43 24.38 6.96
C GLN A 214 2.44 22.86 7.14
N LEU A 215 2.50 22.09 6.06
CA LEU A 215 2.50 20.62 6.11
C LEU A 215 3.83 20.09 6.68
N ILE A 216 4.94 20.72 6.34
CA ILE A 216 6.24 20.39 6.94
C ILE A 216 6.22 20.71 8.44
N ASP A 217 5.75 21.88 8.83
CA ASP A 217 5.78 22.34 10.22
C ASP A 217 4.86 21.48 11.11
N VAL A 218 3.66 21.11 10.64
CA VAL A 218 2.78 20.19 11.40
C VAL A 218 3.38 18.78 11.52
N THR A 219 4.10 18.30 10.48
CA THR A 219 4.81 17.02 10.57
C THR A 219 5.94 17.08 11.60
N MET A 220 6.70 18.18 11.61
CA MET A 220 7.75 18.40 12.60
C MET A 220 7.20 18.53 14.03
N GLU A 221 6.01 19.10 14.19
CA GLU A 221 5.30 19.16 15.48
C GLU A 221 4.92 17.75 15.93
N GLN A 222 4.32 16.94 15.05
CA GLN A 222 3.98 15.55 15.35
C GLN A 222 5.22 14.72 15.73
N ILE A 223 6.37 14.94 15.10
CA ILE A 223 7.62 14.27 15.48
C ILE A 223 8.06 14.70 16.89
N ARG A 224 8.02 16.00 17.20
CA ARG A 224 8.39 16.53 18.54
C ARG A 224 7.49 16.01 19.65
N GLU A 225 6.17 16.01 19.43
CA GLU A 225 5.19 15.49 20.39
C GLU A 225 5.38 13.99 20.65
N ASN A 226 6.00 13.27 19.72
CA ASN A 226 6.21 11.82 19.79
C ASN A 226 7.70 11.44 19.77
N GLU A 227 8.59 12.28 20.29
CA GLU A 227 10.05 12.08 20.27
C GLU A 227 10.52 10.78 20.94
N GLN A 228 9.73 10.22 21.84
CA GLN A 228 10.00 8.92 22.45
C GLN A 228 9.74 7.74 21.49
N LEU A 229 8.93 7.94 20.45
CA LEU A 229 8.48 6.90 19.53
C LEU A 229 9.09 7.04 18.12
N CYS A 230 9.51 8.25 17.74
CA CYS A 230 10.05 8.52 16.41
C CYS A 230 11.07 9.64 16.41
N GLY A 231 11.74 9.83 15.27
CA GLY A 231 12.65 10.94 15.02
C GLY A 231 12.74 11.31 13.54
N LEU A 232 13.16 12.55 13.25
CA LEU A 232 13.45 12.99 11.90
C LEU A 232 14.71 12.28 11.39
N ALA A 233 14.59 11.65 10.20
CA ALA A 233 15.71 11.03 9.51
C ALA A 233 16.09 11.84 8.26
N ARG A 234 17.37 11.80 7.91
CA ARG A 234 17.95 12.42 6.70
C ARG A 234 18.76 11.46 5.87
N SER A 235 19.04 10.27 6.41
CA SER A 235 19.88 9.23 5.81
C SER A 235 19.48 7.83 6.28
N ALA A 236 19.99 6.80 5.60
CA ALA A 236 19.87 5.42 6.05
C ALA A 236 20.52 5.19 7.42
N SER A 237 21.61 5.90 7.73
CA SER A 237 22.27 5.84 9.04
C SER A 237 21.35 6.31 10.17
N ASP A 238 20.56 7.38 9.93
CA ASP A 238 19.60 7.86 10.93
C ASP A 238 18.50 6.83 11.18
N VAL A 239 18.03 6.14 10.10
CA VAL A 239 17.05 5.04 10.23
C VAL A 239 17.63 3.92 11.10
N ALA A 240 18.87 3.50 10.84
CA ALA A 240 19.52 2.45 11.62
C ALA A 240 19.68 2.85 13.11
N GLN A 241 20.05 4.10 13.38
CA GLN A 241 20.17 4.61 14.75
C GLN A 241 18.82 4.68 15.48
N LEU A 242 17.78 5.17 14.81
CA LEU A 242 16.43 5.23 15.38
C LEU A 242 15.88 3.83 15.61
N LYS A 243 16.05 2.91 14.67
CA LYS A 243 15.66 1.50 14.82
C LYS A 243 16.33 0.85 16.02
N ALA A 244 17.63 1.07 16.21
CA ALA A 244 18.37 0.56 17.37
C ALA A 244 17.85 1.11 18.72
N GLN A 245 17.19 2.27 18.71
CA GLN A 245 16.51 2.87 19.86
C GLN A 245 15.04 2.45 20.00
N GLY A 246 14.54 1.57 19.13
CA GLY A 246 13.13 1.17 19.08
C GLY A 246 12.20 2.24 18.54
N LYS A 247 12.74 3.27 17.87
CA LYS A 247 11.99 4.40 17.30
C LYS A 247 11.78 4.25 15.79
N LYS A 248 10.75 4.90 15.27
CA LYS A 248 10.46 4.99 13.83
C LYS A 248 11.12 6.22 13.23
N ALA A 249 11.59 6.09 11.99
CA ALA A 249 12.24 7.18 11.25
C ALA A 249 11.23 7.88 10.34
N ILE A 250 11.17 9.20 10.42
CA ILE A 250 10.28 10.01 9.59
C ILE A 250 11.13 10.87 8.66
N PHE A 251 10.89 10.75 7.37
CA PHE A 251 11.47 11.62 6.36
C PHE A 251 10.49 12.68 5.90
N LEU A 252 10.99 13.84 5.51
CA LEU A 252 10.20 14.90 4.89
C LEU A 252 10.35 14.88 3.37
N ALA A 253 9.23 15.06 2.69
CA ALA A 253 9.18 15.21 1.24
C ALA A 253 8.19 16.30 0.83
N VAL A 254 8.25 16.72 -0.42
CA VAL A 254 7.28 17.64 -1.02
C VAL A 254 6.69 16.98 -2.24
N GLU A 255 5.37 16.95 -2.33
CA GLU A 255 4.67 16.54 -3.53
C GLU A 255 4.07 17.74 -4.25
N ASN A 256 4.50 17.94 -5.50
CA ASN A 256 4.27 19.08 -6.35
C ASN A 256 5.15 20.31 -6.04
N GLY A 257 6.17 20.52 -6.87
CA GLY A 257 7.07 21.67 -6.77
C GLY A 257 6.46 23.04 -7.07
N LEU A 258 5.13 23.14 -7.20
CA LEU A 258 4.42 24.39 -7.51
C LEU A 258 4.79 25.54 -6.57
N GLY A 259 4.97 25.25 -5.27
CA GLY A 259 5.29 26.25 -4.25
C GLY A 259 6.66 26.94 -4.44
N ILE A 260 7.57 26.33 -5.21
CA ILE A 260 8.88 26.93 -5.53
C ILE A 260 8.67 28.24 -6.33
N GLY A 261 7.61 28.30 -7.16
CA GLY A 261 7.41 29.42 -8.07
C GLY A 261 8.59 29.52 -9.06
N TYR A 262 9.13 30.71 -9.25
CA TYR A 262 10.35 30.96 -10.03
C TYR A 262 11.57 31.31 -9.17
N ASP A 263 11.54 30.96 -7.86
CA ASP A 263 12.58 31.28 -6.89
C ASP A 263 13.33 30.02 -6.44
N LEU A 264 14.52 29.81 -7.00
CA LEU A 264 15.37 28.65 -6.67
C LEU A 264 15.84 28.64 -5.21
N SER A 265 15.93 29.81 -4.52
CA SER A 265 16.38 29.87 -3.13
C SER A 265 15.46 29.13 -2.16
N LYS A 266 14.21 28.88 -2.56
CA LYS A 266 13.28 28.05 -1.80
C LYS A 266 13.71 26.58 -1.71
N LEU A 267 14.46 26.09 -2.69
CA LEU A 267 15.07 24.76 -2.61
C LEU A 267 16.10 24.66 -1.49
N ASP A 268 16.92 25.72 -1.29
CA ASP A 268 17.83 25.77 -0.14
C ASP A 268 17.08 25.72 1.18
N THR A 269 15.94 26.44 1.27
CA THR A 269 15.06 26.42 2.46
C THR A 269 14.52 25.01 2.73
N LEU A 270 14.05 24.29 1.69
CA LEU A 270 13.55 22.92 1.83
C LEU A 270 14.66 21.95 2.23
N ALA A 271 15.87 22.09 1.65
CA ALA A 271 17.04 21.29 2.02
C ALA A 271 17.43 21.49 3.50
N GLN A 272 17.46 22.74 3.98
CA GLN A 272 17.74 23.06 5.38
C GLN A 272 16.69 22.47 6.33
N LYS A 273 15.41 22.49 5.97
CA LYS A 273 14.34 21.83 6.73
C LYS A 273 14.47 20.30 6.73
N GLY A 274 15.27 19.73 5.86
CA GLY A 274 15.52 18.26 5.79
C GLY A 274 14.67 17.53 4.77
N VAL A 275 14.05 18.22 3.81
CA VAL A 275 13.32 17.59 2.71
C VAL A 275 14.29 16.76 1.85
N LYS A 276 13.92 15.52 1.59
CA LYS A 276 14.80 14.54 0.90
C LYS A 276 14.41 14.28 -0.54
N TYR A 277 13.15 14.46 -0.91
CA TYR A 277 12.75 14.48 -2.32
C TYR A 277 11.67 15.52 -2.59
N ILE A 278 11.55 15.89 -3.87
CA ILE A 278 10.46 16.72 -4.39
C ILE A 278 9.91 16.05 -5.65
N THR A 279 8.60 15.75 -5.65
CA THR A 279 7.85 15.39 -6.85
C THR A 279 7.65 16.66 -7.68
N LEU A 280 8.12 16.67 -8.92
CA LEU A 280 8.19 17.90 -9.71
C LEU A 280 6.83 18.53 -9.98
N THR A 281 5.82 17.72 -10.23
CA THR A 281 4.43 18.14 -10.47
C THR A 281 3.44 17.14 -9.84
N HIS A 282 2.15 17.44 -9.93
CA HIS A 282 1.06 16.52 -9.54
C HIS A 282 0.10 16.34 -10.73
N CYS A 283 -1.22 16.47 -10.54
CA CYS A 283 -2.19 16.21 -11.62
C CYS A 283 -2.20 17.25 -12.76
N TRP A 284 -1.51 18.38 -12.62
CA TRP A 284 -1.52 19.47 -13.58
C TRP A 284 -0.10 19.95 -13.88
N ASP A 285 0.08 20.46 -15.11
CA ASP A 285 1.31 21.15 -15.50
C ASP A 285 1.60 22.31 -14.55
N ASN A 286 2.88 22.55 -14.28
CA ASN A 286 3.32 23.69 -13.48
C ASN A 286 4.52 24.41 -14.14
N GLN A 287 5.12 25.37 -13.43
CA GLN A 287 6.26 26.14 -13.94
C GLN A 287 7.52 25.29 -14.14
N ILE A 288 7.57 24.07 -13.62
CA ILE A 288 8.74 23.17 -13.69
C ILE A 288 8.59 22.22 -14.89
N CYS A 289 7.44 21.57 -15.04
CA CYS A 289 7.27 20.52 -16.03
C CYS A 289 5.80 20.18 -16.32
N HIS A 290 5.62 19.27 -17.27
CA HIS A 290 4.32 18.74 -17.68
C HIS A 290 3.96 17.47 -16.90
N SER A 291 2.66 17.33 -16.57
CA SER A 291 2.09 16.20 -15.82
C SER A 291 1.57 15.11 -16.75
N SER A 292 1.59 13.86 -16.31
CA SER A 292 0.98 12.73 -17.02
C SER A 292 -0.55 12.82 -17.07
N SER A 293 -1.18 13.45 -16.06
CA SER A 293 -2.65 13.53 -15.95
C SER A 293 -3.28 14.63 -16.79
N ASN A 294 -2.50 15.60 -17.28
CA ASN A 294 -2.95 16.71 -18.12
C ASN A 294 -2.43 16.59 -19.55
N SER A 295 -2.28 15.41 -20.07
CA SER A 295 -1.60 15.17 -21.33
C SER A 295 -2.46 15.53 -22.55
N VAL A 296 -2.56 16.82 -22.86
CA VAL A 296 -2.85 17.23 -24.24
C VAL A 296 -1.72 16.77 -25.17
N ASP A 297 -0.49 16.68 -24.65
CA ASP A 297 0.67 16.10 -25.33
C ASP A 297 1.66 15.54 -24.30
N SER A 298 1.66 14.23 -24.10
CA SER A 298 2.55 13.52 -23.17
C SER A 298 4.04 13.69 -23.50
N ARG A 299 4.39 14.15 -24.70
CA ARG A 299 5.78 14.40 -25.15
C ARG A 299 6.37 15.70 -24.61
N LYS A 300 5.53 16.62 -24.12
CA LYS A 300 6.02 17.85 -23.49
C LYS A 300 6.73 17.50 -22.17
N GLY A 301 7.86 18.15 -21.93
CA GLY A 301 8.79 17.80 -20.85
C GLY A 301 9.09 18.95 -19.90
N LEU A 302 10.37 19.10 -19.55
CA LEU A 302 10.84 20.17 -18.66
C LEU A 302 10.71 21.54 -19.31
N THR A 303 10.26 22.53 -18.53
CA THR A 303 10.38 23.94 -18.92
C THR A 303 11.86 24.39 -18.84
N PRO A 304 12.21 25.55 -19.42
CA PRO A 304 13.53 26.15 -19.19
C PRO A 304 13.85 26.39 -17.71
N PHE A 305 12.84 26.70 -16.88
CA PHE A 305 13.00 26.83 -15.43
C PHE A 305 13.17 25.45 -14.78
N GLY A 306 12.42 24.43 -15.21
CA GLY A 306 12.53 23.07 -14.72
C GLY A 306 13.93 22.48 -14.85
N LYS A 307 14.64 22.79 -15.94
CA LYS A 307 16.06 22.40 -16.09
C LYS A 307 16.96 23.03 -15.02
N LYS A 308 16.68 24.26 -14.60
CA LYS A 308 17.41 24.91 -13.49
C LYS A 308 17.07 24.25 -12.16
N VAL A 309 15.79 23.89 -11.93
CA VAL A 309 15.33 23.17 -10.73
C VAL A 309 16.04 21.81 -10.61
N VAL A 310 16.10 21.01 -11.69
CA VAL A 310 16.79 19.72 -11.71
C VAL A 310 18.26 19.85 -11.31
N LYS A 311 18.98 20.84 -11.87
CA LYS A 311 20.39 21.09 -11.54
C LYS A 311 20.58 21.49 -10.08
N GLU A 312 19.68 22.33 -9.58
CA GLU A 312 19.74 22.82 -8.19
C GLU A 312 19.41 21.72 -7.18
N MET A 313 18.40 20.87 -7.46
CA MET A 313 18.10 19.70 -6.64
C MET A 313 19.28 18.74 -6.59
N ASN A 314 19.98 18.51 -7.72
CA ASN A 314 21.20 17.71 -7.74
C ASN A 314 22.32 18.34 -6.87
N ARG A 315 22.48 19.67 -6.90
CA ARG A 315 23.46 20.39 -6.08
C ARG A 315 23.18 20.22 -4.59
N LEU A 316 21.92 20.32 -4.20
CA LEU A 316 21.45 20.25 -2.82
C LEU A 316 21.32 18.83 -2.26
N GLY A 317 21.43 17.80 -3.10
CA GLY A 317 21.20 16.42 -2.68
C GLY A 317 19.73 16.11 -2.36
N ILE A 318 18.81 16.83 -3.01
CA ILE A 318 17.37 16.54 -2.98
C ILE A 318 17.06 15.61 -4.13
N LEU A 319 16.50 14.41 -3.87
CA LEU A 319 16.08 13.48 -4.89
C LEU A 319 14.98 14.07 -5.78
N ILE A 320 15.04 13.79 -7.06
CA ILE A 320 14.01 14.16 -8.02
C ILE A 320 13.04 13.00 -8.13
N ASP A 321 11.78 13.25 -7.78
CA ASP A 321 10.70 12.29 -7.94
C ASP A 321 9.91 12.58 -9.22
N LEU A 322 9.78 11.55 -10.07
CA LEU A 322 9.13 11.58 -11.37
C LEU A 322 7.70 11.00 -11.34
N SER A 323 7.19 10.61 -10.18
CA SER A 323 5.77 10.29 -10.04
C SER A 323 4.96 11.48 -10.55
N HIS A 324 3.82 11.23 -11.21
CA HIS A 324 2.99 12.26 -11.87
C HIS A 324 3.56 12.93 -13.13
N CYS A 325 4.82 12.75 -13.47
CA CYS A 325 5.43 13.41 -14.61
C CYS A 325 4.97 12.81 -15.94
N SER A 326 4.82 13.66 -16.96
CA SER A 326 4.61 13.22 -18.33
C SER A 326 5.81 12.40 -18.83
N GLU A 327 5.61 11.62 -19.90
CA GLU A 327 6.68 10.86 -20.52
C GLU A 327 7.82 11.77 -21.01
N GLY A 328 7.48 12.93 -21.61
CA GLY A 328 8.49 13.94 -22.00
C GLY A 328 9.27 14.47 -20.82
N THR A 329 8.61 14.80 -19.69
CA THR A 329 9.29 15.23 -18.45
C THR A 329 10.22 14.13 -17.93
N PHE A 330 9.76 12.89 -17.93
CA PHE A 330 10.54 11.74 -17.47
C PHE A 330 11.88 11.64 -18.23
N TYR A 331 11.85 11.63 -19.57
CA TYR A 331 13.08 11.51 -20.37
C TYR A 331 13.95 12.77 -20.32
N ASP A 332 13.36 13.97 -20.27
CA ASP A 332 14.11 15.21 -20.11
C ASP A 332 14.88 15.24 -18.78
N VAL A 333 14.26 14.77 -17.68
CA VAL A 333 14.94 14.71 -16.38
C VAL A 333 16.06 13.68 -16.40
N LEU A 334 15.89 12.50 -16.99
CA LEU A 334 16.97 11.51 -17.11
C LEU A 334 18.19 12.07 -17.89
N LYS A 335 17.95 12.98 -18.84
CA LYS A 335 18.99 13.64 -19.62
C LYS A 335 19.71 14.74 -18.83
N GLU A 336 18.96 15.51 -18.02
CA GLU A 336 19.51 16.68 -17.28
C GLU A 336 20.12 16.27 -15.93
N SER A 337 19.55 15.28 -15.24
CA SER A 337 20.03 14.85 -13.91
C SER A 337 21.34 14.09 -14.01
N LYS A 338 22.25 14.40 -13.10
CA LYS A 338 23.54 13.70 -12.93
C LYS A 338 23.51 12.69 -11.77
N LYS A 339 22.41 12.60 -11.05
CA LYS A 339 22.20 11.73 -9.92
C LYS A 339 21.00 10.81 -10.17
N PRO A 340 20.92 9.65 -9.52
CA PRO A 340 19.75 8.80 -9.59
C PRO A 340 18.45 9.57 -9.30
N VAL A 341 17.39 9.20 -9.98
CA VAL A 341 16.04 9.75 -9.78
C VAL A 341 15.10 8.64 -9.33
N VAL A 342 13.95 9.00 -8.79
CA VAL A 342 12.98 8.04 -8.28
C VAL A 342 11.59 8.26 -8.89
N CYS A 343 10.76 7.22 -8.85
CA CYS A 343 9.31 7.31 -8.97
C CYS A 343 8.74 6.77 -7.66
N THR A 344 8.37 7.65 -6.74
CA THR A 344 8.05 7.28 -5.35
C THR A 344 6.76 6.48 -5.19
N HIS A 345 5.84 6.56 -6.17
CA HIS A 345 4.57 5.81 -6.17
C HIS A 345 4.03 5.67 -7.61
N SER A 346 4.36 4.56 -8.26
CA SER A 346 3.96 4.27 -9.65
C SER A 346 3.71 2.78 -9.86
N GLY A 347 3.00 2.41 -10.92
CA GLY A 347 2.75 1.03 -11.31
C GLY A 347 3.37 0.70 -12.67
N ALA A 348 3.12 -0.52 -13.17
CA ALA A 348 3.53 -0.97 -14.50
C ALA A 348 2.38 -0.77 -15.51
N ARG A 349 2.59 -0.01 -16.59
CA ARG A 349 1.57 0.26 -17.61
C ARG A 349 1.15 -0.99 -18.37
N ALA A 350 2.04 -1.93 -18.55
CA ALA A 350 1.75 -3.21 -19.19
C ALA A 350 0.69 -4.06 -18.44
N LEU A 351 0.53 -3.85 -17.12
CA LEU A 351 -0.47 -4.55 -16.32
C LEU A 351 -1.76 -3.76 -16.14
N CYS A 352 -1.67 -2.43 -16.13
CA CYS A 352 -2.81 -1.53 -16.08
C CYS A 352 -2.48 -0.28 -16.89
N ASP A 353 -3.13 -0.14 -18.05
CA ASP A 353 -2.92 0.99 -18.96
C ASP A 353 -3.49 2.28 -18.37
N HIS A 354 -2.64 2.97 -17.64
CA HIS A 354 -2.94 4.23 -16.97
C HIS A 354 -1.74 5.18 -17.10
N ASP A 355 -1.97 6.47 -17.35
CA ASP A 355 -0.92 7.47 -17.59
C ASP A 355 0.03 7.69 -16.38
N ARG A 356 -0.40 7.30 -15.18
CA ARG A 356 0.43 7.33 -13.96
C ARG A 356 1.41 6.16 -13.87
N ASN A 357 1.23 5.13 -14.68
CA ASN A 357 2.07 3.93 -14.71
C ASN A 357 3.20 4.07 -15.75
N LEU A 358 4.34 3.48 -15.43
CA LEU A 358 5.51 3.50 -16.29
C LEU A 358 5.44 2.41 -17.38
N THR A 359 5.84 2.76 -18.58
CA THR A 359 6.06 1.80 -19.66
C THR A 359 7.31 0.95 -19.37
N ASP A 360 7.44 -0.20 -20.04
CA ASP A 360 8.63 -1.04 -19.94
C ASP A 360 9.91 -0.29 -20.34
N ASP A 361 9.82 0.60 -21.33
CA ASP A 361 10.95 1.41 -21.78
C ASP A 361 11.35 2.46 -20.72
N GLN A 362 10.37 3.06 -20.04
CA GLN A 362 10.63 3.96 -18.92
C GLN A 362 11.26 3.19 -17.73
N LEU A 363 10.77 2.01 -17.39
CA LEU A 363 11.34 1.15 -16.33
C LEU A 363 12.80 0.80 -16.64
N LYS A 364 13.09 0.38 -17.87
CA LYS A 364 14.47 0.08 -18.32
C LYS A 364 15.35 1.33 -18.35
N ALA A 365 14.81 2.48 -18.77
CA ALA A 365 15.56 3.74 -18.80
C ALA A 365 15.89 4.23 -17.38
N LEU A 366 14.93 4.13 -16.44
CA LEU A 366 15.12 4.44 -15.03
C LEU A 366 16.24 3.58 -14.42
N ALA A 367 16.20 2.27 -14.67
CA ALA A 367 17.21 1.33 -14.22
C ALA A 367 18.61 1.67 -14.76
N ARG A 368 18.74 1.94 -16.07
CA ARG A 368 20.02 2.35 -16.68
C ARG A 368 20.57 3.65 -16.08
N HIS A 369 19.68 4.53 -15.61
CA HIS A 369 20.06 5.78 -14.94
C HIS A 369 20.42 5.57 -13.46
N GLY A 370 20.34 4.35 -12.93
CA GLY A 370 20.56 4.02 -11.52
C GLY A 370 19.38 4.36 -10.59
N GLY A 371 18.24 4.74 -11.17
CA GLY A 371 17.04 5.13 -10.44
C GLY A 371 16.25 3.96 -9.87
N VAL A 372 15.15 4.28 -9.16
CA VAL A 372 14.29 3.30 -8.47
C VAL A 372 12.82 3.67 -8.66
N VAL A 373 11.98 2.70 -9.00
CA VAL A 373 10.53 2.81 -8.98
C VAL A 373 9.96 2.14 -7.73
N GLN A 374 9.03 2.83 -7.08
CA GLN A 374 8.32 2.32 -5.90
C GLN A 374 6.89 1.97 -6.27
N THR A 375 6.48 0.76 -5.88
CA THR A 375 5.16 0.22 -6.22
C THR A 375 4.06 0.92 -5.45
N VAL A 376 3.08 1.49 -6.16
CA VAL A 376 1.95 2.19 -5.58
C VAL A 376 0.83 1.22 -5.16
N ALA A 377 0.12 1.53 -4.07
CA ALA A 377 -1.04 0.77 -3.60
C ALA A 377 -2.39 1.43 -3.98
N TYR A 378 -2.45 2.19 -5.07
CA TYR A 378 -3.68 2.81 -5.54
C TYR A 378 -4.44 1.90 -6.50
N GLY A 379 -5.69 1.55 -6.16
CA GLY A 379 -6.47 0.54 -6.89
C GLY A 379 -6.64 0.82 -8.38
N GLY A 380 -6.84 2.09 -8.78
CA GLY A 380 -7.01 2.48 -10.18
C GLY A 380 -5.72 2.40 -11.02
N PHE A 381 -4.54 2.35 -10.39
CA PHE A 381 -3.26 2.16 -11.09
C PHE A 381 -2.84 0.68 -11.15
N LEU A 382 -3.43 -0.15 -10.30
CA LEU A 382 -3.15 -1.58 -10.26
C LEU A 382 -4.11 -2.40 -11.13
N LYS A 383 -5.35 -1.89 -11.33
CA LYS A 383 -6.37 -2.59 -12.10
C LYS A 383 -7.38 -1.62 -12.69
N THR A 384 -7.75 -1.82 -13.95
CA THR A 384 -8.63 -0.89 -14.71
C THR A 384 -10.04 -0.75 -14.12
N ASP A 385 -10.56 -1.78 -13.45
CA ASP A 385 -11.84 -1.72 -12.74
C ASP A 385 -11.75 -1.11 -11.34
N GLY A 386 -10.56 -0.71 -10.90
CA GLY A 386 -10.28 -0.15 -9.58
C GLY A 386 -10.40 -1.14 -8.41
N LYS A 387 -10.73 -2.41 -8.66
CA LYS A 387 -10.93 -3.45 -7.65
C LYS A 387 -9.66 -4.27 -7.41
N ALA A 388 -8.54 -3.59 -7.29
CA ALA A 388 -7.26 -4.22 -7.01
C ALA A 388 -7.17 -4.70 -5.55
N THR A 389 -6.30 -5.65 -5.31
CA THR A 389 -6.00 -6.25 -4.01
C THR A 389 -4.49 -6.26 -3.74
N LEU A 390 -4.06 -6.76 -2.58
CA LEU A 390 -2.65 -7.03 -2.30
C LEU A 390 -2.01 -7.91 -3.39
N ASP A 391 -2.73 -8.91 -3.91
CA ASP A 391 -2.18 -9.79 -4.96
C ASP A 391 -1.90 -9.02 -6.25
N ASP A 392 -2.72 -8.00 -6.59
CA ASP A 392 -2.46 -7.12 -7.74
C ASP A 392 -1.24 -6.20 -7.49
N PHE A 393 -1.08 -5.68 -6.26
CA PHE A 393 0.11 -4.93 -5.86
C PHE A 393 1.38 -5.78 -6.01
N ILE A 394 1.38 -7.00 -5.50
CA ILE A 394 2.51 -7.95 -5.61
C ILE A 394 2.81 -8.26 -7.08
N ARG A 395 1.79 -8.44 -7.92
CA ARG A 395 1.94 -8.68 -9.36
C ARG A 395 2.64 -7.51 -10.05
N HIS A 396 2.29 -6.26 -9.72
CA HIS A 396 2.97 -5.08 -10.24
C HIS A 396 4.42 -5.01 -9.79
N LEU A 397 4.69 -5.24 -8.50
CA LEU A 397 6.04 -5.24 -7.94
C LEU A 397 6.91 -6.29 -8.65
N ASP A 398 6.45 -7.53 -8.72
CA ASP A 398 7.16 -8.64 -9.37
C ASP A 398 7.40 -8.39 -10.86
N TYR A 399 6.41 -7.83 -11.56
CA TYR A 399 6.56 -7.44 -12.97
C TYR A 399 7.65 -6.38 -13.14
N MET A 400 7.63 -5.32 -12.32
CA MET A 400 8.65 -4.27 -12.39
C MET A 400 10.04 -4.81 -12.06
N VAL A 401 10.16 -5.76 -11.11
CA VAL A 401 11.42 -6.47 -10.85
C VAL A 401 11.91 -7.24 -12.08
N LYS A 402 11.02 -7.91 -12.79
CA LYS A 402 11.37 -8.63 -14.03
C LYS A 402 11.83 -7.71 -15.16
N VAL A 403 11.29 -6.51 -15.25
CA VAL A 403 11.59 -5.54 -16.34
C VAL A 403 12.78 -4.66 -16.02
N ALA A 404 12.84 -4.09 -14.81
CA ALA A 404 13.87 -3.13 -14.39
C ALA A 404 15.05 -3.79 -13.66
N GLY A 405 14.84 -4.98 -13.10
CA GLY A 405 15.80 -5.66 -12.23
C GLY A 405 15.56 -5.38 -10.75
N ILE A 406 15.99 -6.32 -9.90
CA ILE A 406 15.78 -6.30 -8.45
C ILE A 406 16.38 -5.07 -7.75
N ASP A 407 17.40 -4.45 -8.32
CA ASP A 407 18.09 -3.30 -7.75
C ASP A 407 17.35 -1.96 -7.98
N HIS A 408 16.20 -1.99 -8.67
CA HIS A 408 15.50 -0.79 -9.15
C HIS A 408 14.03 -0.71 -8.74
N VAL A 409 13.57 -1.57 -7.84
CA VAL A 409 12.16 -1.64 -7.40
C VAL A 409 12.05 -1.58 -5.87
N GLY A 410 10.98 -0.96 -5.39
CA GLY A 410 10.67 -0.90 -3.97
C GLY A 410 9.19 -0.63 -3.70
N ILE A 411 8.88 -0.02 -2.54
CA ILE A 411 7.53 0.17 -2.02
C ILE A 411 7.25 1.64 -1.72
N GLY A 412 6.13 2.15 -2.27
CA GLY A 412 5.65 3.51 -2.03
C GLY A 412 4.13 3.55 -2.09
N THR A 413 3.48 3.33 -0.96
CA THR A 413 2.07 2.93 -0.89
C THR A 413 1.07 4.01 -1.30
N ASP A 414 1.44 5.28 -1.19
CA ASP A 414 0.51 6.41 -1.33
C ASP A 414 -0.63 6.39 -0.28
N PHE A 415 -0.34 5.85 0.91
CA PHE A 415 -1.30 5.83 2.01
C PHE A 415 -1.68 7.25 2.43
N ASP A 416 -2.93 7.41 2.84
CA ASP A 416 -3.59 8.68 3.17
C ASP A 416 -3.70 9.68 2.00
N GLY A 417 -3.10 9.39 0.80
CA GLY A 417 -3.23 10.15 -0.45
C GLY A 417 -4.22 9.55 -1.45
N GLY A 418 -4.60 8.33 -1.24
CA GLY A 418 -5.50 7.57 -2.13
C GLY A 418 -5.17 6.09 -2.15
N GLY A 419 -3.94 5.76 -1.82
CA GLY A 419 -3.46 4.39 -1.70
C GLY A 419 -4.17 3.59 -0.63
N GLY A 420 -4.14 2.29 -0.81
CA GLY A 420 -4.77 1.28 0.06
C GLY A 420 -5.77 0.44 -0.71
N VAL A 421 -5.49 -0.86 -0.75
CA VAL A 421 -6.33 -1.87 -1.41
C VAL A 421 -6.67 -2.99 -0.42
N PRO A 422 -7.73 -3.78 -0.66
CA PRO A 422 -8.03 -4.95 0.16
C PRO A 422 -6.79 -5.84 0.38
N GLY A 423 -6.47 -6.11 1.64
CA GLY A 423 -5.28 -6.85 2.06
C GLY A 423 -4.01 -6.00 2.24
N LEU A 424 -4.03 -4.71 1.84
CA LEU A 424 -2.95 -3.75 2.05
C LEU A 424 -3.55 -2.35 2.24
N ASN A 425 -4.10 -2.09 3.43
CA ASN A 425 -4.89 -0.90 3.71
C ASN A 425 -4.19 0.16 4.55
N ALA A 426 -3.20 -0.23 5.33
CA ALA A 426 -2.47 0.64 6.25
C ALA A 426 -1.12 0.00 6.61
N ASP A 427 -0.26 0.73 7.30
CA ASP A 427 1.09 0.27 7.65
C ASP A 427 1.11 -1.10 8.35
N ASN A 428 0.12 -1.43 9.15
CA ASN A 428 0.06 -2.73 9.84
C ASN A 428 -0.10 -3.92 8.89
N ASP A 429 -0.47 -3.70 7.63
CA ASP A 429 -0.61 -4.74 6.62
C ASP A 429 0.70 -4.97 5.83
N LEU A 430 1.70 -4.08 5.96
CA LEU A 430 2.91 -4.08 5.15
C LEU A 430 3.72 -5.38 5.25
N ILE A 431 3.75 -6.02 6.42
CA ILE A 431 4.41 -7.31 6.62
C ILE A 431 3.88 -8.39 5.66
N LEU A 432 2.63 -8.28 5.20
CA LEU A 432 2.02 -9.22 4.26
C LEU A 432 2.71 -9.18 2.89
N ILE A 433 3.29 -8.04 2.49
CA ILE A 433 4.11 -7.95 1.26
C ILE A 433 5.28 -8.92 1.35
N THR A 434 6.01 -8.89 2.47
CA THR A 434 7.14 -9.80 2.69
C THR A 434 6.71 -11.26 2.65
N MET A 435 5.59 -11.60 3.29
CA MET A 435 5.07 -12.98 3.27
C MET A 435 4.77 -13.44 1.84
N ARG A 436 4.14 -12.59 1.01
CA ARG A 436 3.83 -12.92 -0.39
C ARG A 436 5.10 -13.09 -1.24
N LEU A 437 6.07 -12.21 -1.08
CA LEU A 437 7.34 -12.31 -1.81
C LEU A 437 8.12 -13.57 -1.40
N LEU A 438 8.10 -13.96 -0.12
CA LEU A 438 8.68 -15.22 0.35
C LEU A 438 8.01 -16.45 -0.27
N GLU A 439 6.68 -16.46 -0.41
CA GLU A 439 5.93 -17.52 -1.10
C GLU A 439 6.34 -17.63 -2.59
N MET A 440 6.68 -16.51 -3.22
CA MET A 440 7.17 -16.47 -4.61
C MET A 440 8.65 -16.83 -4.74
N GLY A 441 9.36 -17.10 -3.66
CA GLY A 441 10.75 -17.50 -3.65
C GLY A 441 11.77 -16.37 -3.58
N TYR A 442 11.36 -15.13 -3.29
CA TYR A 442 12.28 -14.04 -3.02
C TYR A 442 13.13 -14.34 -1.80
N THR A 443 14.43 -14.06 -1.89
CA THR A 443 15.39 -14.26 -0.81
C THR A 443 15.39 -13.08 0.17
N GLU A 444 15.98 -13.24 1.34
CA GLU A 444 16.20 -12.14 2.28
C GLU A 444 17.01 -11.00 1.65
N ALA A 445 18.01 -11.33 0.83
CA ALA A 445 18.81 -10.32 0.11
C ALA A 445 17.95 -9.52 -0.90
N ASP A 446 16.99 -10.16 -1.58
CA ASP A 446 16.05 -9.47 -2.47
C ASP A 446 15.11 -8.56 -1.66
N LEU A 447 14.59 -9.06 -0.54
CA LEU A 447 13.73 -8.30 0.36
C LEU A 447 14.43 -7.09 0.95
N GLN A 448 15.70 -7.21 1.35
CA GLN A 448 16.53 -6.09 1.80
C GLN A 448 16.64 -4.99 0.74
N LYS A 449 16.79 -5.36 -0.54
CA LYS A 449 16.83 -4.41 -1.66
C LYS A 449 15.49 -3.72 -1.84
N ILE A 450 14.38 -4.49 -1.95
CA ILE A 450 13.02 -3.99 -2.18
C ILE A 450 12.57 -3.06 -1.05
N TRP A 451 12.78 -3.46 0.22
CA TRP A 451 12.27 -2.71 1.36
C TRP A 451 13.00 -1.40 1.63
N GLY A 452 14.27 -1.29 1.30
CA GLY A 452 14.97 -0.04 1.58
C GLY A 452 16.30 0.12 0.85
N GLY A 453 17.05 -0.97 0.63
CA GLY A 453 18.40 -0.91 0.07
C GLY A 453 18.48 -0.12 -1.23
N ASN A 454 17.51 -0.34 -2.14
CA ASN A 454 17.46 0.37 -3.42
C ASN A 454 17.19 1.87 -3.26
N PHE A 455 16.21 2.22 -2.42
CA PHE A 455 15.84 3.62 -2.20
C PHE A 455 16.94 4.39 -1.47
N PHE A 456 17.50 3.82 -0.42
CA PHE A 456 18.62 4.42 0.32
C PHE A 456 19.86 4.57 -0.54
N ARG A 457 20.14 3.61 -1.45
CA ARG A 457 21.21 3.76 -2.45
C ARG A 457 20.98 4.98 -3.34
N ALA A 458 19.75 5.16 -3.86
CA ALA A 458 19.44 6.35 -4.67
C ALA A 458 19.58 7.66 -3.89
N MET A 459 19.28 7.65 -2.58
CA MET A 459 19.42 8.82 -1.70
C MET A 459 20.88 9.19 -1.38
N SER A 460 21.83 8.26 -1.51
CA SER A 460 23.23 8.45 -1.08
C SER A 460 24.09 9.22 -2.10
N HIS A 461 23.55 9.52 -3.26
CA HIS A 461 24.20 10.22 -4.36
C HIS A 461 23.85 11.69 -4.33
#